data_52de13f45298a7f53e659299714440dd
#
_entry.id   52de13f45298a7f53e659299714440dd
#
_cell.length_a   1.000
_cell.length_b   1.000
_cell.length_c   1.000
_cell.angle_alpha   90.00
_cell.angle_beta   90.00
_cell.angle_gamma   90.00
#
_symmetry.space_group_name_H-M   'P 1'
#
loop_
_entity.id
_entity.type
_entity.pdbx_description
1 polymer ?
#
loop_
_entity_poly.entity_id
_entity_poly.type
_entity_poly.pdbx_seq_one_letter_code
_entity_poly.pdbx_strand_id
1 'polypeptide(L)'
;MELTVLERKKYNCLLEVEDVTRQLAEALDRNDQVAARILITMRQDPLLQLEEADRGEKARKAALSEEDQERVRVLLRDGEARYDGEGVFLEQAGKTRHLLERVVELDRRVSVRMAGDNSFYRKK
;
A
#
# COMPACT_ATOMS: atom_id res chain seq x y z
N MET A 1 -4.23 -2.31 -19.98
CA MET A 1 -2.80 -1.97 -19.70
C MET A 1 -2.22 -2.91 -18.66
N GLU A 2 -1.00 -3.34 -18.88
CA GLU A 2 -0.29 -4.16 -17.88
C GLU A 2 -0.12 -3.43 -16.55
N LEU A 3 0.05 -2.11 -16.62
CA LEU A 3 0.16 -1.29 -15.41
C LEU A 3 -1.09 -1.37 -14.53
N THR A 4 -2.27 -1.54 -15.15
CA THR A 4 -3.51 -1.70 -14.40
C THR A 4 -3.51 -2.98 -13.58
N VAL A 5 -2.97 -4.06 -14.12
CA VAL A 5 -2.86 -5.34 -13.40
C VAL A 5 -1.97 -5.18 -12.18
N LEU A 6 -0.84 -4.48 -12.35
CA LEU A 6 0.09 -4.24 -11.25
C LEU A 6 -0.51 -3.31 -10.19
N GLU A 7 -1.29 -2.31 -10.62
CA GLU A 7 -2.00 -1.43 -9.68
C GLU A 7 -3.04 -2.21 -8.86
N ARG A 8 -3.76 -3.15 -9.49
CA ARG A 8 -4.70 -4.02 -8.77
C ARG A 8 -3.98 -4.89 -7.76
N LYS A 9 -2.81 -5.39 -8.13
CA LYS A 9 -2.00 -6.22 -7.24
C LYS A 9 -1.56 -5.42 -6.02
N LYS A 10 -1.10 -4.19 -6.22
CA LYS A 10 -0.75 -3.28 -5.14
C LYS A 10 -1.96 -3.00 -4.25
N TYR A 11 -3.10 -2.75 -4.85
CA TYR A 11 -4.34 -2.49 -4.13
C TYR A 11 -4.70 -3.67 -3.22
N ASN A 12 -4.64 -4.89 -3.75
CA ASN A 12 -4.97 -6.08 -2.98
C ASN A 12 -3.98 -6.30 -1.83
N CYS A 13 -2.70 -6.05 -2.04
CA CYS A 13 -1.70 -6.12 -0.97
C CYS A 13 -1.98 -5.07 0.10
N LEU A 14 -2.37 -3.86 -0.30
CA LEU A 14 -2.71 -2.80 0.64
C LEU A 14 -3.95 -3.11 1.46
N LEU A 15 -4.94 -3.79 0.87
CA LEU A 15 -6.12 -4.23 1.61
C LEU A 15 -5.74 -5.20 2.72
N GLU A 16 -4.82 -6.12 2.43
CA GLU A 16 -4.34 -7.05 3.45
C GLU A 16 -3.56 -6.33 4.54
N VAL A 17 -2.70 -5.39 4.16
CA VAL A 17 -1.95 -4.57 5.12
C VAL A 17 -2.92 -3.78 6.01
N GLU A 18 -3.94 -3.18 5.41
CA GLU A 18 -4.95 -2.42 6.16
C GLU A 18 -5.66 -3.31 7.17
N ASP A 19 -6.09 -4.50 6.73
CA ASP A 19 -6.82 -5.42 7.60
C ASP A 19 -5.98 -5.85 8.80
N VAL A 20 -4.75 -6.29 8.56
CA VAL A 20 -3.85 -6.72 9.64
C VAL A 20 -3.50 -5.53 10.56
N THR A 21 -3.28 -4.35 9.99
CA THR A 21 -2.97 -3.16 10.79
C THR A 21 -4.14 -2.75 11.68
N ARG A 22 -5.37 -2.89 11.17
CA ARG A 22 -6.57 -2.62 11.97
C ARG A 22 -6.70 -3.59 13.12
N GLN A 23 -6.44 -4.88 12.87
CA GLN A 23 -6.44 -5.89 13.92
C GLN A 23 -5.35 -5.61 14.96
N LEU A 24 -4.19 -5.14 14.51
CA LEU A 24 -3.11 -4.75 15.41
C LEU A 24 -3.53 -3.58 16.30
N ALA A 25 -4.20 -2.58 15.75
CA ALA A 25 -4.73 -1.47 16.54
C ALA A 25 -5.70 -1.96 17.62
N GLU A 26 -6.58 -2.89 17.26
CA GLU A 26 -7.53 -3.48 18.21
C GLU A 26 -6.82 -4.27 19.31
N ALA A 27 -5.79 -5.03 18.95
CA ALA A 27 -5.00 -5.78 19.94
C ALA A 27 -4.31 -4.84 20.91
N LEU A 28 -3.76 -3.74 20.43
CA LEU A 28 -3.12 -2.73 21.27
C LEU A 28 -4.15 -2.07 22.21
N ASP A 29 -5.36 -1.82 21.73
CA ASP A 29 -6.44 -1.25 22.55
C ASP A 29 -6.84 -2.18 23.69
N ARG A 30 -6.76 -3.49 23.46
CA ARG A 30 -7.04 -4.49 24.50
C ARG A 30 -5.83 -4.80 25.39
N ASN A 31 -4.69 -4.19 25.10
CA ASN A 31 -3.41 -4.52 25.74
C ASN A 31 -3.03 -6.00 25.55
N ASP A 32 -3.41 -6.55 24.41
CA ASP A 32 -3.08 -7.93 24.05
C ASP A 32 -1.76 -7.97 23.32
N GLN A 33 -0.67 -8.03 24.05
CA GLN A 33 0.68 -7.98 23.48
C GLN A 33 1.03 -9.24 22.69
N VAL A 34 0.47 -10.38 23.07
CA VAL A 34 0.70 -11.64 22.33
C VAL A 34 0.11 -11.52 20.93
N ALA A 35 -1.16 -11.11 20.83
CA ALA A 35 -1.81 -10.91 19.55
C ALA A 35 -1.10 -9.83 18.73
N ALA A 36 -0.69 -8.74 19.38
CA ALA A 36 0.01 -7.66 18.69
C ALA A 36 1.29 -8.14 18.01
N ARG A 37 2.08 -8.96 18.68
CA ARG A 37 3.32 -9.50 18.11
C ARG A 37 3.06 -10.43 16.94
N ILE A 38 2.05 -11.26 17.05
CA ILE A 38 1.66 -12.17 15.96
C ILE A 38 1.24 -11.33 14.74
N LEU A 39 0.44 -10.29 14.96
CA LEU A 39 -0.04 -9.45 13.87
C LEU A 39 1.08 -8.64 13.21
N ILE A 40 2.06 -8.17 13.99
CA ILE A 40 3.25 -7.52 13.43
C ILE A 40 3.98 -8.46 12.48
N THR A 41 4.14 -9.70 12.87
CA THR A 41 4.77 -10.73 12.02
C THR A 41 3.93 -10.99 10.78
N MET A 42 2.61 -11.09 10.92
CA MET A 42 1.70 -11.33 9.80
C MET A 42 1.71 -10.21 8.75
N ARG A 43 2.02 -8.98 9.15
CA ARG A 43 2.10 -7.85 8.21
C ARG A 43 3.26 -7.94 7.25
N GLN A 44 4.29 -8.70 7.60
CA GLN A 44 5.53 -8.73 6.82
C GLN A 44 5.32 -9.26 5.41
N ASP A 45 4.55 -10.33 5.27
CA ASP A 45 4.33 -10.94 3.97
C ASP A 45 3.59 -10.03 2.98
N PRO A 46 2.43 -9.46 3.33
CA PRO A 46 1.77 -8.54 2.40
C PRO A 46 2.59 -7.27 2.13
N LEU A 47 3.42 -6.81 3.08
CA LEU A 47 4.31 -5.67 2.82
C LEU A 47 5.38 -6.03 1.82
N LEU A 48 5.97 -7.22 1.91
CA LEU A 48 6.96 -7.69 0.93
C LEU A 48 6.33 -7.84 -0.45
N GLN A 49 5.12 -8.38 -0.52
CA GLN A 49 4.39 -8.51 -1.78
C GLN A 49 4.08 -7.15 -2.39
N LEU A 50 3.75 -6.16 -1.55
CA LEU A 50 3.51 -4.80 -2.01
C LEU A 50 4.78 -4.19 -2.60
N GLU A 51 5.92 -4.39 -1.94
CA GLU A 51 7.21 -3.90 -2.45
C GLU A 51 7.56 -4.54 -3.78
N GLU A 52 7.32 -5.84 -3.93
CA GLU A 52 7.55 -6.54 -5.19
C GLU A 52 6.66 -6.01 -6.31
N ALA A 53 5.38 -5.77 -6.02
CA ALA A 53 4.44 -5.22 -7.00
C ALA A 53 4.86 -3.81 -7.40
N ASP A 54 5.31 -3.00 -6.46
CA ASP A 54 5.76 -1.64 -6.73
C ASP A 54 7.02 -1.64 -7.61
N ARG A 55 7.98 -2.52 -7.29
CA ARG A 55 9.19 -2.67 -8.11
C ARG A 55 8.85 -3.15 -9.52
N GLY A 56 7.90 -4.08 -9.63
CA GLY A 56 7.44 -4.59 -10.92
C GLY A 56 6.80 -3.49 -11.77
N GLU A 57 6.00 -2.63 -11.14
CA GLU A 57 5.38 -1.51 -11.84
C GLU A 57 6.42 -0.51 -12.32
N LYS A 58 7.38 -0.16 -11.47
CA LYS A 58 8.48 0.74 -11.84
C LYS A 58 9.30 0.18 -12.99
N ALA A 59 9.59 -1.12 -12.95
CA ALA A 59 10.34 -1.77 -14.03
C ALA A 59 9.55 -1.74 -15.33
N ARG A 60 8.25 -1.97 -15.30
CA ARG A 60 7.39 -1.91 -16.49
C ARG A 60 7.35 -0.51 -17.06
N LYS A 61 7.22 0.51 -16.22
CA LYS A 61 7.24 1.90 -16.67
C LYS A 61 8.57 2.24 -17.32
N ALA A 62 9.67 1.81 -16.72
CA ALA A 62 11.01 2.07 -17.24
C ALA A 62 11.25 1.38 -18.59
N ALA A 63 10.57 0.27 -18.85
CA ALA A 63 10.69 -0.48 -20.09
C ALA A 63 9.86 0.10 -21.24
N LEU A 64 8.98 1.05 -20.96
CA LEU A 64 8.19 1.72 -21.99
C LEU A 64 9.07 2.64 -22.84
N SER A 65 8.62 2.94 -24.06
CA SER A 65 9.25 3.95 -24.86
C SER A 65 9.18 5.31 -24.17
N GLU A 66 10.06 6.23 -24.54
CA GLU A 66 10.03 7.59 -23.97
C GLU A 66 8.67 8.25 -24.18
N GLU A 67 8.08 8.04 -25.35
CA GLU A 67 6.77 8.57 -25.69
C GLU A 67 5.69 8.01 -24.75
N ASP A 68 5.70 6.70 -24.50
CA ASP A 68 4.72 6.07 -23.63
C ASP A 68 4.96 6.44 -22.15
N GLN A 69 6.20 6.59 -21.75
CA GLN A 69 6.52 7.07 -20.41
C GLN A 69 5.96 8.46 -20.18
N GLU A 70 6.14 9.36 -21.17
CA GLU A 70 5.60 10.70 -21.07
C GLU A 70 4.08 10.68 -21.04
N ARG A 71 3.46 9.80 -21.83
CA ARG A 71 2.00 9.64 -21.83
C ARG A 71 1.50 9.24 -20.45
N VAL A 72 2.17 8.31 -19.79
CA VAL A 72 1.79 7.89 -18.43
C VAL A 72 1.91 9.05 -17.45
N ARG A 73 3.00 9.82 -17.52
CA ARG A 73 3.19 10.98 -16.65
C ARG A 73 2.08 12.01 -16.82
N VAL A 74 1.75 12.33 -18.09
CA VAL A 74 0.69 13.28 -18.39
C VAL A 74 -0.66 12.76 -17.90
N LEU A 75 -0.94 11.49 -18.13
CA LEU A 75 -2.17 10.84 -17.72
C LEU A 75 -2.36 10.94 -16.21
N LEU A 76 -1.33 10.63 -15.44
CA LEU A 76 -1.39 10.68 -13.97
C LEU A 76 -1.48 12.11 -13.44
N ARG A 77 -0.83 13.06 -14.12
CA ARG A 77 -0.86 14.46 -13.72
C ARG A 77 -2.21 15.12 -14.01
N ASP A 78 -2.72 14.93 -15.21
CA ASP A 78 -3.93 15.64 -15.68
C ASP A 78 -5.22 14.90 -15.41
N GLY A 79 -5.16 13.58 -15.25
CA GLY A 79 -6.35 12.78 -14.97
C GLY A 79 -7.33 12.65 -16.12
N GLU A 80 -6.89 12.85 -17.35
CA GLU A 80 -7.75 12.79 -18.52
C GLU A 80 -7.41 11.60 -19.41
N ALA A 81 -8.30 10.61 -19.39
CA ALA A 81 -8.16 9.43 -20.24
C ALA A 81 -8.54 9.77 -21.69
N ARG A 82 -7.72 9.36 -22.64
CA ARG A 82 -7.95 9.59 -24.08
C ARG A 82 -7.95 8.30 -24.89
N TYR A 83 -7.23 7.30 -24.43
CA TYR A 83 -7.05 6.04 -25.15
C TYR A 83 -7.64 4.88 -24.36
N ASP A 84 -7.87 3.77 -25.06
CA ASP A 84 -8.42 2.57 -24.44
C ASP A 84 -7.56 2.10 -23.26
N GLY A 85 -8.24 1.75 -22.19
CA GLY A 85 -7.59 1.25 -20.98
C GLY A 85 -7.12 2.33 -20.01
N GLU A 86 -7.02 3.58 -20.47
CA GLU A 86 -6.52 4.67 -19.60
C GLU A 86 -7.49 5.03 -18.50
N GLY A 87 -8.80 5.00 -18.79
CA GLY A 87 -9.82 5.27 -17.77
C GLY A 87 -9.78 4.25 -16.64
N VAL A 88 -9.66 2.97 -16.99
CA VAL A 88 -9.58 1.89 -15.99
C VAL A 88 -8.30 2.02 -15.16
N PHE A 89 -7.18 2.34 -15.83
CA PHE A 89 -5.91 2.56 -15.13
C PHE A 89 -6.01 3.71 -14.14
N LEU A 90 -6.54 4.85 -14.57
CA LEU A 90 -6.71 6.03 -13.70
C LEU A 90 -7.61 5.73 -12.50
N GLU A 91 -8.70 5.02 -12.74
CA GLU A 91 -9.60 4.65 -11.67
C GLU A 91 -8.88 3.78 -10.64
N GLN A 92 -8.15 2.77 -11.12
CA GLN A 92 -7.41 1.86 -10.23
C GLN A 92 -6.29 2.59 -9.49
N ALA A 93 -5.53 3.43 -10.18
CA ALA A 93 -4.45 4.21 -9.57
C ALA A 93 -5.02 5.15 -8.49
N GLY A 94 -6.18 5.73 -8.74
CA GLY A 94 -6.85 6.58 -7.77
C GLY A 94 -7.29 5.82 -6.53
N LYS A 95 -7.87 4.64 -6.71
CA LYS A 95 -8.27 3.77 -5.60
C LYS A 95 -7.06 3.35 -4.77
N THR A 96 -5.98 2.97 -5.44
CA THR A 96 -4.75 2.55 -4.76
C THR A 96 -4.19 3.71 -3.94
N ARG A 97 -4.15 4.93 -4.51
CA ARG A 97 -3.65 6.10 -3.79
C ARG A 97 -4.49 6.42 -2.55
N HIS A 98 -5.81 6.39 -2.66
CA HIS A 98 -6.69 6.66 -1.52
C HIS A 98 -6.52 5.60 -0.44
N LEU A 99 -6.40 4.34 -0.83
CA LEU A 99 -6.17 3.26 0.13
C LEU A 99 -4.82 3.42 0.82
N LEU A 100 -3.78 3.77 0.05
CA LEU A 100 -2.44 4.00 0.61
C LEU A 100 -2.48 5.12 1.66
N GLU A 101 -3.19 6.20 1.38
CA GLU A 101 -3.33 7.31 2.32
C GLU A 101 -3.97 6.83 3.64
N ARG A 102 -5.02 6.01 3.55
CA ARG A 102 -5.68 5.44 4.74
C ARG A 102 -4.74 4.52 5.52
N VAL A 103 -4.01 3.67 4.79
CA VAL A 103 -3.07 2.71 5.42
C VAL A 103 -1.94 3.46 6.11
N VAL A 104 -1.38 4.47 5.46
CA VAL A 104 -0.30 5.29 6.04
C VAL A 104 -0.77 5.97 7.32
N GLU A 105 -1.98 6.55 7.31
CA GLU A 105 -2.53 7.21 8.49
C GLU A 105 -2.78 6.21 9.63
N LEU A 106 -3.33 5.06 9.30
CA LEU A 106 -3.58 4.02 10.29
C LEU A 106 -2.27 3.49 10.88
N ASP A 107 -1.29 3.25 10.02
CA ASP A 107 0.04 2.78 10.43
C ASP A 107 0.72 3.82 11.34
N ARG A 108 0.58 5.11 11.01
CA ARG A 108 1.13 6.18 11.83
C ARG A 108 0.52 6.15 13.24
N ARG A 109 -0.79 5.98 13.34
CA ARG A 109 -1.47 5.90 14.63
C ARG A 109 -0.99 4.71 15.46
N VAL A 110 -0.85 3.56 14.81
CA VAL A 110 -0.35 2.36 15.46
C VAL A 110 1.09 2.55 15.92
N SER A 111 1.93 3.13 15.08
CA SER A 111 3.34 3.37 15.41
C SER A 111 3.49 4.33 16.59
N VAL A 112 2.70 5.40 16.61
CA VAL A 112 2.68 6.34 17.72
C VAL A 112 2.24 5.65 19.00
N ARG A 113 1.19 4.84 18.93
CA ARG A 113 0.69 4.07 20.07
C ARG A 113 1.75 3.12 20.61
N MET A 114 2.43 2.40 19.72
CA MET A 114 3.49 1.46 20.10
C MET A 114 4.69 2.19 20.72
N ALA A 115 5.08 3.33 20.17
CA ALA A 115 6.18 4.14 20.68
C ALA A 115 5.83 4.71 22.08
N GLY A 116 4.56 5.03 22.31
CA GLY A 116 4.08 5.51 23.60
C GLY A 116 3.93 4.42 24.63
N ASP A 117 3.83 3.17 24.21
CA ASP A 117 3.71 2.02 25.11
C ASP A 117 5.09 1.47 25.41
N ASN A 118 5.68 1.95 26.49
CA ASN A 118 7.02 1.58 26.90
C ASN A 118 7.22 0.09 27.06
N SER A 119 6.18 -0.62 27.53
CA SER A 119 6.29 -2.06 27.74
C SER A 119 6.47 -2.82 26.42
N PHE A 120 6.07 -2.23 25.29
CA PHE A 120 6.16 -2.86 23.98
C PHE A 120 7.57 -2.75 23.40
N TYR A 121 8.17 -1.55 23.45
CA TYR A 121 9.49 -1.32 22.86
C TYR A 121 10.65 -1.46 23.82
N ARG A 122 10.42 -1.28 25.10
CA ARG A 122 11.45 -1.40 26.12
C ARG A 122 11.58 -2.81 26.63
N LYS A 123 11.77 -3.71 25.74
CA LYS A 123 12.01 -5.08 26.15
C LYS A 123 13.42 -5.19 26.67
N LYS A 124 13.54 -5.62 27.85
CA LYS A 124 14.85 -5.79 28.46
C LYS A 124 15.17 -7.25 28.60
#